data_42ed25d64513dc600221afc3ef55af81
#
_entry.id   42ed25d64513dc600221afc3ef55af81
#
_cell.length_a   1.000
_cell.length_b   1.000
_cell.length_c   1.000
_cell.angle_alpha   90.00
_cell.angle_beta   90.00
_cell.angle_gamma   90.00
#
_symmetry.space_group_name_H-M   'P 1'
#
loop_
_entity.id
_entity.type
_entity.pdbx_description
1 polymer ?
#
loop_
_entity_poly.entity_id
_entity_poly.type
_entity_poly.pdbx_seq_one_letter_code
_entity_poly.pdbx_strand_id
1 'polypeptide(L)'
;IIMVNDTLIAVSVNWSNIIQYMYPDGRAISATENIPNNRRLATDGENYLYCTSYADNGYVAKIDIRTKEIVDTCHVGHEPEGIVYFDGRLFVANTGGYAPQTGHPYESTISVVDAQTMKELKRIDTGCINLYGAMARSGQFLCINSAGDNYDVAPRCVVMNMASEEFQVFDFPATYACAYGNEFYLLGSRYSYTTGNYNISAHVMELPSMRVEQGLGRYSGVMTEIDKMQSPYGIFISPYSAHMYVTDARGNVTNGRVYEFSASGELLNKYLLEGINPGKILFME
;
A
#
# COMPACT_ATOMS: atom_id res chain seq x y z
N ILE A 1 -1.48 -8.62 -2.67
CA ILE A 1 -2.29 -9.12 -3.79
C ILE A 1 -2.47 -8.04 -4.84
N ILE A 2 -2.41 -8.39 -6.14
CA ILE A 2 -2.59 -7.48 -7.27
C ILE A 2 -3.24 -8.24 -8.45
N MET A 3 -4.09 -7.52 -9.23
CA MET A 3 -4.41 -7.95 -10.58
C MET A 3 -3.19 -7.74 -11.46
N VAL A 4 -2.70 -8.78 -12.10
CA VAL A 4 -1.59 -8.69 -13.06
C VAL A 4 -2.15 -8.32 -14.45
N ASN A 5 -3.26 -8.95 -14.81
CA ASN A 5 -4.09 -8.66 -15.98
C ASN A 5 -5.51 -9.23 -15.73
N ASP A 6 -6.40 -9.14 -16.69
CA ASP A 6 -7.81 -9.56 -16.54
C ASP A 6 -8.02 -11.03 -16.15
N THR A 7 -7.01 -11.86 -16.32
CA THR A 7 -7.11 -13.32 -16.09
C THR A 7 -6.17 -13.85 -15.01
N LEU A 8 -5.32 -12.99 -14.45
CA LEU A 8 -4.25 -13.41 -13.54
C LEU A 8 -4.15 -12.51 -12.31
N ILE A 9 -4.23 -13.13 -11.15
CA ILE A 9 -3.97 -12.50 -9.85
C ILE A 9 -2.63 -13.03 -9.31
N ALA A 10 -1.83 -12.13 -8.71
CA ALA A 10 -0.62 -12.50 -7.97
C ALA A 10 -0.76 -12.11 -6.49
N VAL A 11 -0.34 -13.02 -5.61
CA VAL A 11 -0.36 -12.87 -4.15
C VAL A 11 1.03 -13.09 -3.59
N SER A 12 1.56 -12.10 -2.92
CA SER A 12 2.77 -12.22 -2.12
C SER A 12 2.45 -13.02 -0.85
N VAL A 13 3.06 -14.19 -0.68
CA VAL A 13 2.88 -15.08 0.48
C VAL A 13 4.20 -15.09 1.26
N ASN A 14 4.33 -14.13 2.15
CA ASN A 14 5.59 -13.80 2.82
C ASN A 14 6.22 -14.99 3.54
N TRP A 15 5.47 -15.69 4.39
CA TRP A 15 5.97 -16.83 5.18
C TRP A 15 6.36 -18.04 4.35
N SER A 16 5.82 -18.17 3.14
CA SER A 16 6.16 -19.26 2.22
C SER A 16 7.25 -18.87 1.22
N ASN A 17 7.69 -17.61 1.23
CA ASN A 17 8.70 -17.06 0.31
C ASN A 17 8.33 -17.20 -1.17
N ILE A 18 7.02 -17.18 -1.49
CA ILE A 18 6.51 -17.37 -2.84
C ILE A 18 5.61 -16.22 -3.28
N ILE A 19 5.47 -16.07 -4.58
CA ILE A 19 4.39 -15.33 -5.20
C ILE A 19 3.43 -16.33 -5.81
N GLN A 20 2.27 -16.50 -5.20
CA GLN A 20 1.23 -17.43 -5.68
C GLN A 20 0.43 -16.78 -6.80
N TYR A 21 0.23 -17.48 -7.90
CA TYR A 21 -0.65 -17.08 -8.99
C TYR A 21 -1.97 -17.83 -8.93
N MET A 22 -3.05 -17.13 -9.26
CA MET A 22 -4.39 -17.69 -9.31
C MET A 22 -5.24 -17.03 -10.39
N TYR A 23 -6.28 -17.73 -10.80
CA TYR A 23 -7.35 -17.16 -11.61
C TYR A 23 -8.25 -16.23 -10.77
N PRO A 24 -9.06 -15.35 -11.42
CA PRO A 24 -10.04 -14.52 -10.72
C PRO A 24 -11.06 -15.32 -9.90
N ASP A 25 -11.35 -16.55 -10.26
CA ASP A 25 -12.23 -17.46 -9.51
C ASP A 25 -11.57 -18.09 -8.26
N GLY A 26 -10.32 -17.73 -7.96
CA GLY A 26 -9.57 -18.20 -6.80
C GLY A 26 -8.81 -19.51 -6.99
N ARG A 27 -8.91 -20.19 -8.14
CA ARG A 27 -8.14 -21.41 -8.40
C ARG A 27 -6.65 -21.09 -8.55
N ALA A 28 -5.82 -21.77 -7.76
CA ALA A 28 -4.37 -21.65 -7.86
C ALA A 28 -3.85 -22.18 -9.20
N ILE A 29 -2.83 -21.52 -9.76
CA ILE A 29 -2.18 -21.88 -11.02
C ILE A 29 -0.78 -22.45 -10.73
N SER A 30 0.11 -21.61 -10.19
CA SER A 30 1.53 -21.89 -9.96
C SER A 30 2.10 -20.85 -8.98
N ALA A 31 3.39 -20.97 -8.67
CA ALA A 31 4.07 -19.97 -7.86
C ALA A 31 5.45 -19.63 -8.46
N THR A 32 5.93 -18.42 -8.21
CA THR A 32 7.35 -18.08 -8.24
C THR A 32 7.93 -18.35 -6.85
N GLU A 33 8.96 -19.14 -6.76
CA GLU A 33 9.60 -19.52 -5.50
C GLU A 33 10.85 -18.69 -5.22
N ASN A 34 11.38 -18.82 -4.00
CA ASN A 34 12.67 -18.25 -3.60
C ASN A 34 12.72 -16.71 -3.60
N ILE A 35 11.63 -16.06 -3.18
CA ILE A 35 11.63 -14.62 -2.85
C ILE A 35 11.43 -14.49 -1.33
N PRO A 36 12.49 -14.65 -0.53
CA PRO A 36 12.39 -14.60 0.92
C PRO A 36 11.95 -13.22 1.37
N ASN A 37 11.13 -13.20 2.43
CA ASN A 37 10.62 -11.97 3.03
C ASN A 37 10.00 -11.00 2.00
N ASN A 38 9.27 -11.56 1.02
CA ASN A 38 8.58 -10.79 -0.03
C ASN A 38 7.48 -9.89 0.56
N ARG A 39 7.28 -8.69 -0.04
CA ARG A 39 6.37 -7.68 0.51
C ARG A 39 5.28 -7.28 -0.47
N ARG A 40 5.53 -6.31 -1.32
CA ARG A 40 4.54 -5.71 -2.22
C ARG A 40 4.84 -6.01 -3.67
N LEU A 41 3.80 -5.91 -4.47
CA LEU A 41 3.82 -6.23 -5.89
C LEU A 41 3.45 -5.03 -6.72
N ALA A 42 4.11 -4.88 -7.87
CA ALA A 42 3.73 -4.00 -8.95
C ALA A 42 3.84 -4.75 -10.28
N THR A 43 3.15 -4.28 -11.31
CA THR A 43 3.23 -4.87 -12.67
C THR A 43 3.28 -3.77 -13.72
N ASP A 44 3.91 -4.05 -14.86
CA ASP A 44 3.81 -3.22 -16.07
C ASP A 44 2.49 -3.46 -16.83
N GLY A 45 1.71 -4.47 -16.40
CA GLY A 45 0.44 -4.85 -17.00
C GLY A 45 0.57 -5.79 -18.21
N GLU A 46 1.80 -6.07 -18.67
CA GLU A 46 2.05 -6.83 -19.89
C GLU A 46 2.96 -8.04 -19.66
N ASN A 47 4.21 -7.80 -19.30
CA ASN A 47 5.27 -8.81 -19.34
C ASN A 47 5.86 -9.14 -17.97
N TYR A 48 5.91 -8.16 -17.06
CA TYR A 48 6.66 -8.31 -15.82
C TYR A 48 5.86 -7.96 -14.57
N LEU A 49 6.09 -8.77 -13.55
CA LEU A 49 5.71 -8.52 -12.18
C LEU A 49 6.97 -8.16 -11.39
N TYR A 50 6.86 -7.21 -10.49
CA TYR A 50 7.95 -6.76 -9.62
C TYR A 50 7.55 -6.99 -8.17
N CYS A 51 8.50 -7.49 -7.36
CA CYS A 51 8.27 -7.79 -5.95
C CYS A 51 9.38 -7.21 -5.09
N THR A 52 9.03 -6.43 -4.07
CA THR A 52 9.96 -6.00 -3.04
C THR A 52 10.24 -7.13 -2.05
N SER A 53 11.48 -7.21 -1.56
CA SER A 53 11.92 -8.17 -0.56
C SER A 53 12.81 -7.47 0.47
N TYR A 54 12.63 -7.82 1.75
CA TYR A 54 13.47 -7.34 2.85
C TYR A 54 14.79 -8.13 2.98
N ALA A 55 14.90 -9.27 2.30
CA ALA A 55 16.12 -10.06 2.33
C ALA A 55 17.31 -9.33 1.66
N ASP A 56 18.53 -9.77 1.94
CA ASP A 56 19.77 -9.31 1.33
C ASP A 56 19.94 -7.77 1.36
N ASN A 57 19.57 -7.15 2.49
CA ASN A 57 19.55 -5.69 2.69
C ASN A 57 18.59 -4.90 1.80
N GLY A 58 17.61 -5.58 1.19
CA GLY A 58 16.56 -4.97 0.39
C GLY A 58 16.82 -5.04 -1.12
N TYR A 59 15.86 -5.65 -1.83
CA TYR A 59 15.90 -5.71 -3.29
C TYR A 59 14.50 -5.74 -3.90
N VAL A 60 14.44 -5.51 -5.20
CA VAL A 60 13.28 -5.74 -6.06
C VAL A 60 13.59 -6.91 -6.98
N ALA A 61 12.73 -7.94 -7.01
CA ALA A 61 12.77 -9.01 -7.99
C ALA A 61 11.91 -8.64 -9.21
N LYS A 62 12.43 -8.89 -10.44
CA LYS A 62 11.70 -8.84 -11.70
C LYS A 62 11.36 -10.24 -12.13
N ILE A 63 10.07 -10.49 -12.38
CA ILE A 63 9.53 -11.82 -12.68
C ILE A 63 8.86 -11.77 -14.06
N ASP A 64 9.20 -12.66 -14.95
CA ASP A 64 8.49 -12.84 -16.22
C ASP A 64 7.10 -13.46 -15.96
N ILE A 65 6.03 -12.76 -16.34
CA ILE A 65 4.64 -13.18 -16.09
C ILE A 65 4.32 -14.49 -16.81
N ARG A 66 4.93 -14.78 -17.94
CA ARG A 66 4.67 -16.00 -18.74
C ARG A 66 5.34 -17.22 -18.15
N THR A 67 6.63 -17.11 -17.78
CA THR A 67 7.41 -18.27 -17.24
C THR A 67 7.27 -18.40 -15.73
N LYS A 68 6.90 -17.33 -15.01
CA LYS A 68 6.88 -17.22 -13.54
C LYS A 68 8.28 -17.31 -12.90
N GLU A 69 9.31 -17.07 -13.69
CA GLU A 69 10.70 -17.12 -13.24
C GLU A 69 11.23 -15.73 -12.90
N ILE A 70 12.09 -15.64 -11.90
CA ILE A 70 12.84 -14.43 -11.59
C ILE A 70 13.87 -14.26 -12.70
N VAL A 71 13.82 -13.15 -13.43
CA VAL A 71 14.70 -12.88 -14.57
C VAL A 71 15.77 -11.85 -14.24
N ASP A 72 15.55 -11.02 -13.22
CA ASP A 72 16.53 -10.01 -12.78
C ASP A 72 16.21 -9.52 -11.35
N THR A 73 17.17 -8.82 -10.73
CA THR A 73 17.00 -8.19 -9.42
C THR A 73 17.72 -6.85 -9.36
N CYS A 74 17.23 -5.95 -8.51
CA CYS A 74 17.87 -4.66 -8.22
C CYS A 74 17.94 -4.43 -6.71
N HIS A 75 19.14 -4.25 -6.15
CA HIS A 75 19.27 -3.79 -4.78
C HIS A 75 18.82 -2.33 -4.64
N VAL A 76 18.10 -2.04 -3.57
CA VAL A 76 17.56 -0.73 -3.21
C VAL A 76 17.90 -0.40 -1.75
N GLY A 77 17.13 0.45 -1.08
CA GLY A 77 17.33 0.71 0.36
C GLY A 77 16.87 -0.46 1.23
N HIS A 78 17.10 -0.33 2.56
CA HIS A 78 16.74 -1.35 3.54
C HIS A 78 15.21 -1.48 3.68
N GLU A 79 14.74 -2.72 3.81
CA GLU A 79 13.34 -3.09 3.98
C GLU A 79 12.40 -2.34 3.01
N PRO A 80 12.56 -2.54 1.69
CA PRO A 80 11.71 -1.89 0.69
C PRO A 80 10.27 -2.42 0.79
N GLU A 81 9.33 -1.60 1.22
CA GLU A 81 7.93 -2.03 1.42
C GLU A 81 7.09 -1.78 0.18
N GLY A 82 6.77 -0.53 -0.11
CA GLY A 82 5.88 -0.15 -1.21
C GLY A 82 6.59 -0.11 -2.55
N ILE A 83 5.87 -0.45 -3.63
CA ILE A 83 6.38 -0.39 -4.99
C ILE A 83 5.27 -0.01 -5.96
N VAL A 84 5.57 0.87 -6.91
CA VAL A 84 4.68 1.26 -8.01
C VAL A 84 5.46 1.33 -9.31
N TYR A 85 4.89 0.76 -10.37
CA TYR A 85 5.38 0.95 -11.74
C TYR A 85 4.74 2.18 -12.38
N PHE A 86 5.54 3.05 -12.97
CA PHE A 86 5.10 4.20 -13.72
C PHE A 86 6.09 4.55 -14.84
N ASP A 87 5.64 4.55 -16.07
CA ASP A 87 6.37 5.00 -17.25
C ASP A 87 7.81 4.43 -17.35
N GLY A 88 7.91 3.08 -17.31
CA GLY A 88 9.18 2.37 -17.40
C GLY A 88 10.06 2.42 -16.15
N ARG A 89 9.57 3.01 -15.05
CA ARG A 89 10.28 3.14 -13.79
C ARG A 89 9.52 2.51 -12.64
N LEU A 90 10.28 2.02 -11.64
CA LEU A 90 9.74 1.57 -10.37
C LEU A 90 10.07 2.63 -9.30
N PHE A 91 9.07 3.00 -8.54
CA PHE A 91 9.21 3.85 -7.36
C PHE A 91 9.06 2.97 -6.13
N VAL A 92 10.12 2.84 -5.35
CA VAL A 92 10.22 1.89 -4.23
C VAL A 92 10.43 2.64 -2.93
N ALA A 93 9.51 2.51 -1.99
CA ALA A 93 9.60 3.13 -0.68
C ALA A 93 10.49 2.29 0.25
N ASN A 94 11.64 2.81 0.66
CA ASN A 94 12.55 2.18 1.60
C ASN A 94 12.15 2.58 3.03
N THR A 95 11.92 1.60 3.89
CA THR A 95 11.42 1.89 5.24
C THR A 95 12.54 1.88 6.29
N GLY A 96 13.55 1.03 6.13
CA GLY A 96 14.46 0.72 7.23
C GLY A 96 13.70 0.15 8.44
N GLY A 97 12.60 -0.58 8.23
CA GLY A 97 11.63 -0.96 9.27
C GLY A 97 12.20 -1.85 10.37
N TYR A 98 13.32 -2.52 10.11
CA TYR A 98 14.03 -3.31 11.11
C TYR A 98 15.08 -2.50 11.91
N ALA A 99 15.14 -1.19 11.73
CA ALA A 99 16.09 -0.31 12.44
C ALA A 99 16.21 -0.59 13.94
N PRO A 100 15.11 -0.80 14.71
CA PRO A 100 15.21 -1.10 16.14
C PRO A 100 15.92 -2.43 16.45
N GLN A 101 15.92 -3.39 15.51
CA GLN A 101 16.50 -4.72 15.69
C GLN A 101 17.89 -4.88 15.08
N THR A 102 18.18 -4.14 14.02
CA THR A 102 19.38 -4.35 13.18
C THR A 102 20.47 -3.31 13.40
N GLY A 103 20.14 -2.17 14.03
CA GLY A 103 21.07 -1.08 14.32
C GLY A 103 21.37 -0.14 13.15
N HIS A 104 20.79 -0.35 11.96
CA HIS A 104 20.76 0.70 10.93
C HIS A 104 19.59 1.68 11.21
N PRO A 105 19.64 2.91 10.71
CA PRO A 105 18.54 3.87 10.90
C PRO A 105 17.30 3.49 10.08
N TYR A 106 16.14 4.04 10.46
CA TYR A 106 15.01 4.13 9.54
C TYR A 106 15.43 4.87 8.28
N GLU A 107 14.93 4.44 7.14
CA GLU A 107 15.14 5.13 5.88
C GLU A 107 14.01 6.12 5.56
N SER A 108 14.35 7.16 4.78
CA SER A 108 13.45 8.22 4.32
C SER A 108 13.41 8.32 2.80
N THR A 109 13.88 7.29 2.09
CA THR A 109 14.19 7.37 0.67
C THR A 109 13.19 6.62 -0.21
N ILE A 110 13.01 7.13 -1.43
CA ILE A 110 12.34 6.43 -2.53
C ILE A 110 13.41 6.10 -3.58
N SER A 111 13.66 4.82 -3.80
CA SER A 111 14.50 4.37 -4.91
C SER A 111 13.73 4.46 -6.22
N VAL A 112 14.33 5.08 -7.23
CA VAL A 112 13.82 5.10 -8.60
C VAL A 112 14.65 4.13 -9.42
N VAL A 113 14.02 3.06 -9.91
CA VAL A 113 14.68 1.97 -10.65
C VAL A 113 14.18 1.96 -12.08
N ASP A 114 15.08 1.84 -13.04
CA ASP A 114 14.74 1.56 -14.44
C ASP A 114 14.21 0.13 -14.55
N ALA A 115 12.95 -0.02 -14.93
CA ALA A 115 12.25 -1.30 -14.95
C ALA A 115 12.74 -2.24 -16.06
N GLN A 116 13.37 -1.71 -17.11
CA GLN A 116 13.93 -2.51 -18.19
C GLN A 116 15.29 -3.12 -17.80
N THR A 117 16.19 -2.29 -17.30
CA THR A 117 17.59 -2.68 -17.00
C THR A 117 17.82 -3.11 -15.56
N MET A 118 16.82 -2.98 -14.70
CA MET A 118 16.88 -3.26 -13.26
C MET A 118 18.07 -2.55 -12.58
N LYS A 119 18.29 -1.28 -12.92
CA LYS A 119 19.30 -0.44 -12.29
C LYS A 119 18.66 0.67 -11.50
N GLU A 120 19.11 0.86 -10.27
CA GLU A 120 18.73 2.03 -9.48
C GLU A 120 19.31 3.29 -10.15
N LEU A 121 18.43 4.20 -10.57
CA LEU A 121 18.81 5.45 -11.21
C LEU A 121 19.21 6.51 -10.18
N LYS A 122 18.45 6.56 -9.08
CA LYS A 122 18.66 7.50 -7.96
C LYS A 122 17.84 7.12 -6.74
N ARG A 123 18.14 7.79 -5.64
CA ARG A 123 17.28 7.84 -4.44
C ARG A 123 16.82 9.26 -4.18
N ILE A 124 15.54 9.42 -3.88
CA ILE A 124 14.92 10.68 -3.51
C ILE A 124 14.71 10.65 -2.00
N ASP A 125 15.39 11.52 -1.27
CA ASP A 125 15.20 11.65 0.18
C ASP A 125 13.98 12.55 0.44
N THR A 126 12.98 12.01 1.10
CA THR A 126 11.74 12.74 1.47
C THR A 126 11.87 13.48 2.79
N GLY A 127 12.89 13.21 3.57
CA GLY A 127 13.03 13.68 4.95
C GLY A 127 12.00 13.07 5.92
N CYS A 128 11.19 12.12 5.47
CA CYS A 128 10.16 11.44 6.25
C CYS A 128 10.55 9.99 6.46
N ILE A 129 10.84 9.59 7.68
CA ILE A 129 11.36 8.25 8.00
C ILE A 129 10.29 7.17 7.97
N ASN A 130 10.71 5.93 7.74
CA ASN A 130 9.87 4.74 7.81
C ASN A 130 8.69 4.83 6.84
N LEU A 131 8.99 4.84 5.54
CA LEU A 131 7.99 4.92 4.45
C LEU A 131 7.21 3.60 4.35
N TYR A 132 6.40 3.31 5.37
CA TYR A 132 5.70 2.05 5.58
C TYR A 132 4.19 2.21 5.47
N GLY A 133 3.53 1.21 4.90
CA GLY A 133 2.07 1.12 4.83
C GLY A 133 1.53 1.30 3.42
N ALA A 134 0.44 2.05 3.29
CA ALA A 134 -0.22 2.22 2.02
C ALA A 134 0.61 3.03 1.02
N MET A 135 0.60 2.58 -0.23
CA MET A 135 0.91 3.39 -1.40
C MET A 135 -0.31 3.39 -2.31
N ALA A 136 -0.84 4.58 -2.59
CA ALA A 136 -1.95 4.75 -3.52
C ALA A 136 -1.50 5.57 -4.72
N ARG A 137 -1.97 5.19 -5.91
CA ARG A 137 -1.63 5.88 -7.15
C ARG A 137 -2.89 6.41 -7.84
N SER A 138 -2.86 7.67 -8.28
CA SER A 138 -3.82 8.25 -9.21
C SER A 138 -3.06 8.95 -10.34
N GLY A 139 -3.14 8.39 -11.56
CA GLY A 139 -2.37 8.88 -12.69
C GLY A 139 -0.87 8.90 -12.41
N GLN A 140 -0.28 10.08 -12.45
CA GLN A 140 1.15 10.30 -12.14
C GLN A 140 1.42 10.63 -10.65
N PHE A 141 0.38 10.73 -9.83
CA PHE A 141 0.53 11.04 -8.41
C PHE A 141 0.58 9.77 -7.56
N LEU A 142 1.47 9.77 -6.59
CA LEU A 142 1.73 8.69 -5.66
C LEU A 142 1.63 9.22 -4.23
N CYS A 143 0.74 8.63 -3.43
CA CYS A 143 0.64 8.89 -2.00
C CYS A 143 1.39 7.79 -1.24
N ILE A 144 2.23 8.19 -0.28
CA ILE A 144 3.06 7.31 0.54
C ILE A 144 2.89 7.70 2.00
N ASN A 145 2.69 6.73 2.87
CA ASN A 145 2.70 6.96 4.32
C ASN A 145 4.12 6.88 4.87
N SER A 146 4.47 7.83 5.74
CA SER A 146 5.61 7.74 6.64
C SER A 146 5.08 7.40 8.03
N ALA A 147 5.49 6.29 8.60
CA ALA A 147 4.97 5.82 9.88
C ALA A 147 5.66 6.49 11.09
N GLY A 148 6.76 7.21 10.86
CA GLY A 148 7.60 7.75 11.94
C GLY A 148 8.30 6.64 12.72
N ASP A 149 8.65 6.92 13.97
CA ASP A 149 9.36 5.96 14.85
C ASP A 149 8.53 5.43 16.02
N ASN A 150 7.26 5.78 16.08
CA ASN A 150 6.31 5.52 17.18
C ASN A 150 6.59 6.25 18.49
N TYR A 151 7.59 7.12 18.56
CA TYR A 151 8.00 7.88 19.75
C TYR A 151 7.97 9.39 19.46
N ASP A 152 9.07 9.93 18.98
CA ASP A 152 9.28 11.37 18.82
C ASP A 152 8.92 11.88 17.44
N VAL A 153 9.05 11.04 16.40
CA VAL A 153 8.77 11.41 15.01
C VAL A 153 7.34 11.01 14.64
N ALA A 154 6.51 12.01 14.45
CA ALA A 154 5.12 11.80 14.07
C ALA A 154 5.00 11.23 12.64
N PRO A 155 3.96 10.40 12.37
CA PRO A 155 3.67 9.93 11.01
C PRO A 155 3.22 11.09 10.11
N ARG A 156 3.55 10.98 8.82
CA ARG A 156 3.26 11.99 7.78
C ARG A 156 2.76 11.34 6.50
N CYS A 157 2.18 12.14 5.65
CA CYS A 157 1.82 11.76 4.28
C CYS A 157 2.76 12.46 3.29
N VAL A 158 3.36 11.70 2.39
CA VAL A 158 4.15 12.22 1.26
C VAL A 158 3.36 12.01 -0.01
N VAL A 159 3.19 13.06 -0.80
CA VAL A 159 2.56 12.97 -2.13
C VAL A 159 3.55 13.42 -3.18
N MET A 160 3.87 12.53 -4.10
CA MET A 160 4.85 12.71 -5.17
C MET A 160 4.17 12.75 -6.53
N ASN A 161 4.63 13.65 -7.40
CA ASN A 161 4.40 13.58 -8.83
C ASN A 161 5.53 12.75 -9.46
N MET A 162 5.25 11.51 -9.86
CA MET A 162 6.26 10.59 -10.41
C MET A 162 6.84 11.04 -11.76
N ALA A 163 6.17 11.93 -12.49
CA ALA A 163 6.67 12.45 -13.76
C ALA A 163 7.74 13.52 -13.56
N SER A 164 7.50 14.49 -12.66
CA SER A 164 8.47 15.54 -12.30
C SER A 164 9.39 15.14 -11.13
N GLU A 165 9.01 14.12 -10.34
CA GLU A 165 9.63 13.66 -9.11
C GLU A 165 9.62 14.70 -7.97
N GLU A 166 8.85 15.76 -8.12
CA GLU A 166 8.56 16.70 -7.05
C GLU A 166 7.58 16.11 -6.05
N PHE A 167 7.73 16.43 -4.78
CA PHE A 167 6.84 15.94 -3.73
C PHE A 167 6.48 17.01 -2.72
N GLN A 168 5.39 16.79 -2.00
CA GLN A 168 4.97 17.59 -0.85
C GLN A 168 4.75 16.67 0.35
N VAL A 169 4.99 17.21 1.55
CA VAL A 169 4.82 16.53 2.83
C VAL A 169 3.67 17.18 3.60
N PHE A 170 2.79 16.37 4.16
CA PHE A 170 1.65 16.78 4.93
C PHE A 170 1.73 16.24 6.36
N ASP A 171 1.41 17.06 7.35
CA ASP A 171 1.52 16.73 8.78
C ASP A 171 0.31 15.94 9.31
N PHE A 172 -0.06 14.89 8.58
CA PHE A 172 -1.06 13.90 9.00
C PHE A 172 -0.69 12.51 8.45
N PRO A 173 -1.08 11.42 9.14
CA PRO A 173 -0.82 10.07 8.66
C PRO A 173 -1.76 9.69 7.50
N ALA A 174 -1.25 8.86 6.58
CA ALA A 174 -2.02 8.18 5.56
C ALA A 174 -1.75 6.66 5.64
N THR A 175 -2.01 6.07 6.83
CA THR A 175 -1.73 4.65 7.12
C THR A 175 -2.36 3.74 6.08
N TYR A 176 -3.57 4.10 5.64
CA TYR A 176 -4.28 3.48 4.53
C TYR A 176 -4.73 4.55 3.56
N ALA A 177 -4.58 4.27 2.27
CA ALA A 177 -4.94 5.18 1.21
C ALA A 177 -5.53 4.43 0.02
N CYS A 178 -6.50 5.03 -0.63
CA CYS A 178 -6.96 4.62 -1.95
C CYS A 178 -7.15 5.83 -2.86
N ALA A 179 -7.10 5.58 -4.16
CA ALA A 179 -7.40 6.57 -5.19
C ALA A 179 -8.76 6.28 -5.82
N TYR A 180 -9.54 7.32 -6.07
CA TYR A 180 -10.75 7.24 -6.86
C TYR A 180 -10.96 8.54 -7.64
N GLY A 181 -11.05 8.44 -8.96
CA GLY A 181 -11.02 9.63 -9.82
C GLY A 181 -9.72 10.41 -9.63
N ASN A 182 -9.85 11.71 -9.45
CA ASN A 182 -8.73 12.62 -9.17
C ASN A 182 -8.58 12.92 -7.67
N GLU A 183 -8.87 11.96 -6.82
CA GLU A 183 -8.80 12.13 -5.37
C GLU A 183 -8.05 10.99 -4.70
N PHE A 184 -7.31 11.32 -3.64
CA PHE A 184 -6.89 10.36 -2.63
C PHE A 184 -7.81 10.42 -1.43
N TYR A 185 -8.27 9.26 -0.97
CA TYR A 185 -8.97 9.06 0.29
C TYR A 185 -8.00 8.44 1.28
N LEU A 186 -7.71 9.16 2.36
CA LEU A 186 -6.62 8.90 3.29
C LEU A 186 -7.20 8.62 4.68
N LEU A 187 -6.81 7.50 5.26
CA LEU A 187 -7.19 7.09 6.60
C LEU A 187 -5.93 6.91 7.45
N GLY A 188 -5.75 7.79 8.42
CA GLY A 188 -4.76 7.63 9.48
C GLY A 188 -5.34 6.77 10.59
N SER A 189 -4.62 5.71 10.98
CA SER A 189 -5.01 4.82 12.06
C SER A 189 -3.76 4.46 12.85
N ARG A 190 -3.54 5.14 13.99
CA ARG A 190 -2.39 4.95 14.85
C ARG A 190 -2.83 4.51 16.24
N TYR A 191 -2.31 3.38 16.71
CA TYR A 191 -2.53 2.96 18.08
C TYR A 191 -1.80 3.87 19.05
N SER A 192 -2.51 4.31 20.11
CA SER A 192 -1.95 5.10 21.20
C SER A 192 -1.77 4.23 22.44
N TYR A 193 -0.53 4.01 22.82
CA TYR A 193 -0.21 3.26 24.06
C TYR A 193 -0.67 4.02 25.33
N THR A 194 -0.86 5.34 25.24
CA THR A 194 -1.34 6.17 26.36
C THR A 194 -2.83 5.98 26.61
N THR A 195 -3.64 5.91 25.55
CA THR A 195 -5.10 5.79 25.66
C THR A 195 -5.62 4.38 25.49
N GLY A 196 -4.80 3.46 24.97
CA GLY A 196 -5.19 2.10 24.63
C GLY A 196 -6.12 2.01 23.40
N ASN A 197 -6.24 3.08 22.62
CA ASN A 197 -7.15 3.17 21.49
C ASN A 197 -6.41 3.63 20.21
N TYR A 198 -7.06 3.47 19.07
CA TYR A 198 -6.57 4.04 17.81
C TYR A 198 -6.96 5.52 17.70
N ASN A 199 -5.99 6.36 17.38
CA ASN A 199 -6.22 7.73 16.93
C ASN A 199 -6.54 7.70 15.45
N ILE A 200 -7.75 8.07 15.09
CA ILE A 200 -8.23 8.05 13.72
C ILE A 200 -8.25 9.46 13.15
N SER A 201 -7.77 9.61 11.94
CA SER A 201 -7.93 10.81 11.13
C SER A 201 -8.28 10.43 9.70
N ALA A 202 -9.02 11.27 9.02
CA ALA A 202 -9.36 11.04 7.62
C ALA A 202 -9.25 12.33 6.82
N HIS A 203 -8.81 12.22 5.59
CA HIS A 203 -8.66 13.34 4.68
C HIS A 203 -9.01 12.93 3.24
N VAL A 204 -9.52 13.86 2.48
CA VAL A 204 -9.60 13.77 1.02
C VAL A 204 -8.64 14.79 0.43
N MET A 205 -7.87 14.36 -0.55
CA MET A 205 -6.94 15.22 -1.27
C MET A 205 -7.29 15.24 -2.75
N GLU A 206 -7.60 16.42 -3.27
CA GLU A 206 -7.88 16.66 -4.68
C GLU A 206 -6.59 16.78 -5.50
N LEU A 207 -6.54 16.18 -6.66
CA LEU A 207 -5.38 16.22 -7.58
C LEU A 207 -5.74 17.00 -8.87
N PRO A 208 -4.80 17.71 -9.46
CA PRO A 208 -3.38 17.88 -9.08
C PRO A 208 -3.13 18.98 -8.05
N SER A 209 -4.17 19.69 -7.59
CA SER A 209 -4.05 20.88 -6.70
C SER A 209 -3.43 20.55 -5.34
N MET A 210 -3.49 19.29 -4.91
CA MET A 210 -3.14 18.80 -3.56
C MET A 210 -3.90 19.54 -2.44
N ARG A 211 -5.09 20.06 -2.74
CA ARG A 211 -5.99 20.66 -1.76
C ARG A 211 -6.54 19.55 -0.85
N VAL A 212 -6.38 19.73 0.45
CA VAL A 212 -6.78 18.76 1.47
C VAL A 212 -8.03 19.24 2.18
N GLU A 213 -9.00 18.34 2.35
CA GLU A 213 -10.17 18.52 3.20
C GLU A 213 -10.17 17.45 4.29
N GLN A 214 -10.53 17.83 5.52
CA GLN A 214 -10.68 16.89 6.64
C GLN A 214 -11.96 16.05 6.46
N GLY A 215 -11.89 14.77 6.82
CA GLY A 215 -12.97 13.81 6.63
C GLY A 215 -12.88 13.07 5.31
N LEU A 216 -13.96 12.43 4.89
CA LEU A 216 -14.04 11.60 3.69
C LEU A 216 -14.94 12.21 2.60
N GLY A 217 -15.11 13.54 2.59
CA GLY A 217 -15.87 14.24 1.57
C GLY A 217 -17.31 13.70 1.43
N ARG A 218 -17.71 13.29 0.24
CA ARG A 218 -19.02 12.70 -0.02
C ARG A 218 -19.32 11.43 0.77
N TYR A 219 -18.32 10.75 1.31
CA TYR A 219 -18.49 9.60 2.19
C TYR A 219 -18.45 9.98 3.68
N SER A 220 -18.86 11.19 4.04
CA SER A 220 -18.76 11.70 5.43
C SER A 220 -19.46 10.82 6.47
N GLY A 221 -20.55 10.14 6.11
CA GLY A 221 -21.26 9.19 6.97
C GLY A 221 -20.44 7.99 7.41
N VAL A 222 -19.41 7.63 6.66
CA VAL A 222 -18.52 6.50 6.94
C VAL A 222 -17.75 6.69 8.23
N MET A 223 -17.38 7.93 8.58
CA MET A 223 -16.64 8.22 9.82
C MET A 223 -17.37 7.74 11.07
N THR A 224 -18.71 7.85 11.11
CA THR A 224 -19.54 7.37 12.24
C THR A 224 -19.39 5.87 12.50
N GLU A 225 -19.13 5.08 11.45
CA GLU A 225 -18.88 3.63 11.61
C GLU A 225 -17.41 3.35 11.90
N ILE A 226 -16.48 4.10 11.30
CA ILE A 226 -15.03 3.97 11.57
C ILE A 226 -14.73 4.22 13.04
N ASP A 227 -15.37 5.22 13.67
CA ASP A 227 -15.20 5.54 15.09
C ASP A 227 -15.65 4.40 16.04
N LYS A 228 -16.47 3.46 15.54
CA LYS A 228 -16.92 2.27 16.27
C LYS A 228 -16.04 1.04 16.02
N MET A 229 -15.11 1.11 15.05
CA MET A 229 -14.23 0.00 14.72
C MET A 229 -13.14 -0.14 15.78
N GLN A 230 -12.79 -1.38 16.07
CA GLN A 230 -11.74 -1.67 17.05
C GLN A 230 -10.34 -1.39 16.46
N SER A 231 -10.12 -1.73 15.20
CA SER A 231 -8.85 -1.56 14.49
C SER A 231 -9.09 -1.33 13.00
N PRO A 232 -9.43 -0.09 12.58
CA PRO A 232 -9.53 0.21 11.15
C PRO A 232 -8.25 -0.20 10.42
N TYR A 233 -8.38 -0.95 9.31
CA TYR A 233 -7.24 -1.65 8.70
C TYR A 233 -7.11 -1.47 7.18
N GLY A 234 -8.02 -0.74 6.55
CA GLY A 234 -7.97 -0.44 5.13
C GLY A 234 -9.14 0.38 4.64
N ILE A 235 -8.93 1.12 3.57
CA ILE A 235 -9.95 1.89 2.86
C ILE A 235 -9.81 1.62 1.36
N PHE A 236 -10.94 1.34 0.69
CA PHE A 236 -10.97 0.99 -0.73
C PHE A 236 -12.24 1.55 -1.37
N ILE A 237 -12.18 1.91 -2.64
CA ILE A 237 -13.35 2.34 -3.40
C ILE A 237 -13.42 1.52 -4.68
N SER A 238 -14.59 0.94 -4.94
CA SER A 238 -14.84 0.19 -6.16
C SER A 238 -14.85 1.14 -7.37
N PRO A 239 -14.06 0.88 -8.41
CA PRO A 239 -14.07 1.68 -9.63
C PRO A 239 -15.39 1.52 -10.42
N TYR A 240 -16.16 0.46 -10.16
CA TYR A 240 -17.39 0.12 -10.88
C TYR A 240 -18.64 0.72 -10.24
N SER A 241 -18.76 0.64 -8.90
CA SER A 241 -19.96 1.07 -8.16
C SER A 241 -19.78 2.38 -7.40
N ALA A 242 -18.56 2.87 -7.27
CA ALA A 242 -18.18 3.94 -6.34
C ALA A 242 -18.51 3.63 -4.86
N HIS A 243 -18.81 2.38 -4.52
CA HIS A 243 -18.97 2.00 -3.12
C HIS A 243 -17.63 2.05 -2.39
N MET A 244 -17.66 2.58 -1.17
CA MET A 244 -16.49 2.57 -0.30
C MET A 244 -16.52 1.34 0.61
N TYR A 245 -15.36 0.72 0.77
CA TYR A 245 -15.16 -0.42 1.65
C TYR A 245 -14.12 -0.05 2.71
N VAL A 246 -14.45 -0.26 3.96
CA VAL A 246 -13.52 -0.09 5.08
C VAL A 246 -13.38 -1.41 5.80
N THR A 247 -12.16 -1.79 6.13
CA THR A 247 -11.89 -3.03 6.84
C THR A 247 -11.54 -2.77 8.30
N ASP A 248 -11.91 -3.70 9.17
CA ASP A 248 -11.62 -3.69 10.61
C ASP A 248 -10.92 -5.01 10.99
N ALA A 249 -9.71 -4.92 11.49
CA ALA A 249 -8.93 -6.08 11.96
C ALA A 249 -9.38 -6.59 13.34
N ARG A 250 -10.29 -5.89 14.02
CA ARG A 250 -10.90 -6.30 15.28
C ARG A 250 -9.88 -6.74 16.34
N GLY A 251 -8.87 -5.89 16.55
CA GLY A 251 -7.78 -6.12 17.51
C GLY A 251 -6.69 -7.07 17.01
N ASN A 252 -6.67 -7.42 15.72
CA ASN A 252 -5.67 -8.27 15.07
C ASN A 252 -5.59 -9.73 15.55
N VAL A 253 -6.59 -10.20 16.30
CA VAL A 253 -6.61 -11.56 16.89
C VAL A 253 -7.89 -12.34 16.59
N THR A 254 -8.89 -11.71 16.00
CA THR A 254 -10.16 -12.32 15.62
C THR A 254 -10.45 -12.11 14.14
N ASN A 255 -11.42 -12.84 13.62
CA ASN A 255 -11.87 -12.67 12.25
C ASN A 255 -12.23 -11.22 11.95
N GLY A 256 -11.64 -10.66 10.90
CA GLY A 256 -11.85 -9.29 10.46
C GLY A 256 -13.24 -9.06 9.89
N ARG A 257 -13.57 -7.79 9.65
CA ARG A 257 -14.81 -7.37 8.97
C ARG A 257 -14.52 -6.46 7.80
N VAL A 258 -15.44 -6.48 6.84
CA VAL A 258 -15.54 -5.49 5.77
C VAL A 258 -16.87 -4.78 5.92
N TYR A 259 -16.83 -3.46 5.90
CA TYR A 259 -18.00 -2.58 5.88
C TYR A 259 -18.13 -2.02 4.48
N GLU A 260 -19.30 -2.15 3.88
CA GLU A 260 -19.62 -1.63 2.55
C GLU A 260 -20.54 -0.42 2.70
N PHE A 261 -20.19 0.67 2.04
CA PHE A 261 -20.95 1.90 2.02
C PHE A 261 -21.31 2.27 0.59
N SER A 262 -22.48 2.87 0.41
CA SER A 262 -22.93 3.41 -0.88
C SER A 262 -22.01 4.54 -1.37
N ALA A 263 -22.20 4.96 -2.62
CA ALA A 263 -21.53 6.13 -3.18
C ALA A 263 -21.83 7.46 -2.45
N SER A 264 -22.83 7.49 -1.59
CA SER A 264 -23.18 8.62 -0.70
C SER A 264 -22.73 8.43 0.76
N GLY A 265 -22.04 7.32 1.08
CA GLY A 265 -21.50 7.04 2.41
C GLY A 265 -22.49 6.40 3.39
N GLU A 266 -23.64 5.88 2.91
CA GLU A 266 -24.58 5.11 3.73
C GLU A 266 -24.10 3.67 3.89
N LEU A 267 -24.15 3.14 5.11
CA LEU A 267 -23.79 1.75 5.40
C LEU A 267 -24.79 0.80 4.72
N LEU A 268 -24.28 -0.04 3.83
CA LEU A 268 -25.07 -1.06 3.12
C LEU A 268 -24.95 -2.43 3.79
N ASN A 269 -23.73 -2.88 4.03
CA ASN A 269 -23.47 -4.24 4.52
C ASN A 269 -22.29 -4.29 5.49
N LYS A 270 -22.27 -5.36 6.31
CA LYS A 270 -21.15 -5.76 7.17
C LYS A 270 -20.86 -7.24 6.92
N TYR A 271 -19.68 -7.54 6.39
CA TYR A 271 -19.26 -8.91 6.11
C TYR A 271 -18.28 -9.36 7.18
N LEU A 272 -18.53 -10.52 7.79
CA LEU A 272 -17.55 -11.20 8.64
C LEU A 272 -16.67 -12.07 7.75
N LEU A 273 -15.36 -11.95 7.91
CA LEU A 273 -14.38 -12.75 7.16
C LEU A 273 -13.98 -13.99 7.94
N GLU A 274 -13.40 -14.97 7.28
CA GLU A 274 -12.82 -16.15 7.91
C GLU A 274 -11.35 -15.96 8.31
N GLY A 275 -10.73 -14.82 7.92
CA GLY A 275 -9.34 -14.46 8.20
C GLY A 275 -9.21 -13.22 9.09
N ILE A 276 -8.02 -13.02 9.61
CA ILE A 276 -7.62 -11.81 10.37
C ILE A 276 -6.94 -10.80 9.44
N ASN A 277 -6.86 -9.53 9.85
CA ASN A 277 -6.09 -8.46 9.20
C ASN A 277 -6.42 -8.27 7.71
N PRO A 278 -7.65 -7.91 7.34
CA PRO A 278 -8.09 -7.75 5.95
C PRO A 278 -7.44 -6.51 5.30
N GLY A 279 -6.24 -6.67 4.76
CA GLY A 279 -5.38 -5.56 4.31
C GLY A 279 -5.56 -5.14 2.85
N LYS A 280 -6.32 -5.88 2.04
CA LYS A 280 -6.51 -5.54 0.61
C LYS A 280 -7.80 -6.13 0.06
N ILE A 281 -8.47 -5.34 -0.78
CA ILE A 281 -9.59 -5.76 -1.61
C ILE A 281 -9.19 -5.59 -3.08
N LEU A 282 -9.47 -6.60 -3.90
CA LEU A 282 -9.45 -6.49 -5.36
C LEU A 282 -10.88 -6.40 -5.87
N PHE A 283 -11.11 -5.50 -6.81
CA PHE A 283 -12.37 -5.36 -7.52
C PHE A 283 -12.23 -5.98 -8.91
N MET A 284 -13.20 -6.78 -9.29
CA MET A 284 -13.30 -7.42 -10.61
C MET A 284 -14.68 -7.13 -11.19
N GLU A 285 -14.78 -7.02 -12.52
CA GLU A 285 -16.06 -6.94 -13.22
C GLU A 285 -16.83 -8.26 -13.15
#